data_e0e75154d10c9f6d1b4e359538b01713
#
_entry.id   e0e75154d10c9f6d1b4e359538b01713
#
_cell.length_a   1.000
_cell.length_b   1.000
_cell.length_c   1.000
_cell.angle_alpha   90.00
_cell.angle_beta   90.00
_cell.angle_gamma   90.00
#
_symmetry.space_group_name_H-M   'P 1'
#
loop_
_entity.id
_entity.type
_entity.pdbx_description
1 polymer ?
#
loop_
_entity_poly.entity_id
_entity_poly.type
_entity_poly.pdbx_seq_one_letter_code
_entity_poly.pdbx_strand_id
1 'polypeptide(L)'
;MKTSYLRFVLITFLLLIFFSGCKSNNLSPKEGYINVTGGKVWYKIVGSGDKTPLVLLHGGPGVPSYYLNPMAALSDERPVIFIDQLGCGRSDRITDTSFMTINSYVNELKEIHDALGLKDFYLFGHSWGSILAVEYYFTHPEGIKGLILCGPALDVHRWSEDADTLIAALPDSIQMVIHTIEKNGTYDSPEYQQVMDYYYKLYLARKQPWSADIDSAFSQMGENVYLHMDGPSEFTLTGNLKDYNATGKLNRIKVPALFMGGQYDEARPSTVRYYAGLVPNSEVAIIPEAGHLCMQDNPDSTNNAIRDFLDKIEK
;
A
#
# COMPACT_ATOMS: atom_id res chain seq x y z
N MET A 1 -4.11 -30.05 84.19
CA MET A 1 -3.11 -29.39 83.40
C MET A 1 -3.33 -29.88 81.95
N LYS A 2 -3.92 -29.03 81.11
CA LYS A 2 -4.12 -29.35 79.63
C LYS A 2 -3.47 -28.18 78.87
N THR A 3 -2.35 -28.47 78.21
CA THR A 3 -1.66 -27.50 77.36
C THR A 3 -2.29 -27.50 75.98
N SER A 4 -2.77 -26.33 75.57
CA SER A 4 -3.41 -26.09 74.26
C SER A 4 -2.34 -25.65 73.26
N TYR A 5 -2.12 -26.40 72.17
CA TYR A 5 -1.23 -26.03 71.08
C TYR A 5 -2.01 -25.25 70.01
N LEU A 6 -1.67 -23.97 69.91
CA LEU A 6 -2.19 -23.07 68.85
C LEU A 6 -1.37 -23.29 67.57
N ARG A 7 -1.96 -23.88 66.55
CA ARG A 7 -1.32 -24.01 65.23
C ARG A 7 -1.59 -22.76 64.46
N PHE A 8 -0.54 -21.97 64.23
CA PHE A 8 -0.51 -20.90 63.24
C PHE A 8 -0.44 -21.49 61.82
N VAL A 9 -1.50 -21.33 61.04
CA VAL A 9 -1.47 -21.64 59.59
C VAL A 9 -1.06 -20.35 58.86
N LEU A 10 0.17 -20.31 58.35
CA LEU A 10 0.67 -19.25 57.49
C LEU A 10 0.14 -19.50 56.06
N ILE A 11 -0.87 -18.72 55.65
CA ILE A 11 -1.34 -18.73 54.25
C ILE A 11 -0.45 -17.77 53.46
N THR A 12 0.49 -18.35 52.72
CA THR A 12 1.32 -17.59 51.75
C THR A 12 0.49 -17.35 50.48
N PHE A 13 0.00 -16.13 50.31
CA PHE A 13 -0.64 -15.71 49.08
C PHE A 13 0.45 -15.50 48.02
N LEU A 14 0.58 -16.45 47.09
CA LEU A 14 1.44 -16.33 45.92
C LEU A 14 0.74 -15.43 44.90
N LEU A 15 1.08 -14.12 44.85
CA LEU A 15 0.67 -13.22 43.79
C LEU A 15 1.39 -13.66 42.50
N LEU A 16 0.68 -14.38 41.64
CA LEU A 16 1.04 -14.58 40.28
C LEU A 16 0.85 -13.26 39.52
N ILE A 17 1.89 -12.45 39.46
CA ILE A 17 1.93 -11.32 38.55
C ILE A 17 2.05 -11.88 37.11
N PHE A 18 0.92 -11.93 36.42
CA PHE A 18 0.93 -12.11 34.97
C PHE A 18 1.56 -10.86 34.35
N PHE A 19 2.86 -10.92 34.11
CA PHE A 19 3.46 -10.02 33.12
C PHE A 19 2.85 -10.39 31.77
N SER A 20 1.81 -9.70 31.35
CA SER A 20 1.47 -9.58 29.95
C SER A 20 2.64 -8.87 29.27
N GLY A 21 3.67 -9.64 28.90
CA GLY A 21 4.76 -9.14 28.09
C GLY A 21 4.16 -8.65 26.78
N CYS A 22 4.14 -7.34 26.58
CA CYS A 22 3.99 -6.76 25.28
C CYS A 22 5.05 -7.43 24.39
N LYS A 23 4.62 -8.29 23.47
CA LYS A 23 5.52 -8.96 22.54
C LYS A 23 5.94 -7.93 21.50
N SER A 24 6.99 -7.15 21.75
CA SER A 24 7.53 -6.20 20.77
C SER A 24 8.00 -6.94 19.52
N ASN A 25 7.83 -6.35 18.35
CA ASN A 25 8.30 -6.91 17.08
C ASN A 25 9.84 -6.95 16.98
N ASN A 26 10.55 -6.32 17.88
CA ASN A 26 12.02 -6.26 18.00
C ASN A 26 12.76 -6.17 16.65
N LEU A 27 12.22 -5.37 15.71
CA LEU A 27 12.78 -5.17 14.39
C LEU A 27 13.95 -4.19 14.47
N SER A 28 15.04 -4.52 13.78
CA SER A 28 16.20 -3.63 13.62
C SER A 28 16.44 -3.31 12.15
N PRO A 29 17.09 -2.19 11.84
CA PRO A 29 17.43 -1.84 10.47
C PRO A 29 18.21 -2.96 9.80
N LYS A 30 17.72 -3.40 8.65
CA LYS A 30 18.37 -4.42 7.80
C LYS A 30 17.78 -4.39 6.39
N GLU A 31 18.54 -4.95 5.48
CA GLU A 31 18.15 -5.13 4.10
C GLU A 31 18.51 -6.55 3.66
N GLY A 32 17.72 -7.17 2.79
CA GLY A 32 17.99 -8.52 2.35
C GLY A 32 16.88 -9.09 1.46
N TYR A 33 16.88 -10.41 1.38
CA TYR A 33 15.92 -11.16 0.57
C TYR A 33 15.21 -12.21 1.41
N ILE A 34 13.93 -12.42 1.09
CA ILE A 34 13.11 -13.50 1.65
C ILE A 34 12.78 -14.45 0.51
N ASN A 35 12.98 -15.75 0.72
CA ASN A 35 12.50 -16.76 -0.24
C ASN A 35 10.98 -16.88 -0.09
N VAL A 36 10.29 -16.72 -1.21
CA VAL A 36 8.84 -16.89 -1.32
C VAL A 36 8.53 -17.87 -2.45
N THR A 37 7.30 -18.32 -2.52
CA THR A 37 6.84 -19.13 -3.65
C THR A 37 6.97 -18.31 -4.94
N GLY A 38 7.80 -18.78 -5.87
CA GLY A 38 8.08 -18.13 -7.15
C GLY A 38 9.40 -17.37 -7.24
N GLY A 39 10.12 -17.14 -6.12
CA GLY A 39 11.42 -16.44 -6.16
C GLY A 39 11.88 -15.85 -4.86
N LYS A 40 12.67 -14.78 -4.95
CA LYS A 40 13.16 -14.01 -3.80
C LYS A 40 12.61 -12.60 -3.87
N VAL A 41 12.06 -12.15 -2.75
CA VAL A 41 11.57 -10.80 -2.57
C VAL A 41 12.56 -9.99 -1.77
N TRP A 42 12.92 -8.82 -2.28
CA TRP A 42 13.74 -7.85 -1.57
C TRP A 42 12.91 -7.09 -0.54
N TYR A 43 13.52 -6.86 0.61
CA TYR A 43 12.95 -5.98 1.63
C TYR A 43 14.02 -5.12 2.29
N LYS A 44 13.58 -4.01 2.88
CA LYS A 44 14.41 -3.12 3.69
C LYS A 44 13.63 -2.62 4.89
N ILE A 45 14.21 -2.74 6.08
CA ILE A 45 13.70 -2.15 7.30
C ILE A 45 14.53 -0.94 7.63
N VAL A 46 13.90 0.22 7.81
CA VAL A 46 14.52 1.45 8.30
C VAL A 46 13.90 1.84 9.64
N GLY A 47 14.70 2.46 10.51
CA GLY A 47 14.29 2.76 11.87
C GLY A 47 14.30 1.54 12.79
N SER A 48 13.99 1.80 14.04
CA SER A 48 13.94 0.80 15.12
C SER A 48 12.98 1.31 16.21
N GLY A 49 12.75 0.50 17.23
CA GLY A 49 11.93 0.88 18.38
C GLY A 49 10.78 -0.09 18.60
N ASP A 50 9.98 0.23 19.62
CA ASP A 50 8.93 -0.65 20.12
C ASP A 50 7.54 -0.32 19.55
N LYS A 51 7.39 0.81 18.82
CA LYS A 51 6.12 1.14 18.16
C LYS A 51 5.80 0.12 17.05
N THR A 52 4.52 -0.07 16.82
CA THR A 52 4.00 -0.96 15.77
C THR A 52 4.58 -0.59 14.40
N PRO A 53 5.25 -1.51 13.68
CA PRO A 53 5.87 -1.24 12.39
C PRO A 53 4.84 -0.94 11.29
N LEU A 54 5.28 -0.19 10.28
CA LEU A 54 4.52 0.13 9.08
C LEU A 54 5.10 -0.65 7.88
N VAL A 55 4.29 -1.49 7.26
CA VAL A 55 4.63 -2.24 6.03
C VAL A 55 4.10 -1.48 4.83
N LEU A 56 4.96 -1.19 3.85
CA LEU A 56 4.64 -0.44 2.65
C LEU A 56 4.46 -1.36 1.45
N LEU A 57 3.26 -1.38 0.88
CA LEU A 57 2.90 -2.10 -0.35
C LEU A 57 2.80 -1.11 -1.50
N HIS A 58 3.71 -1.24 -2.47
CA HIS A 58 3.76 -0.37 -3.64
C HIS A 58 2.65 -0.64 -4.65
N GLY A 59 2.48 0.28 -5.59
CA GLY A 59 1.50 0.26 -6.67
C GLY A 59 1.98 -0.45 -7.94
N GLY A 60 1.37 -0.08 -9.02
CA GLY A 60 1.47 -0.69 -10.34
C GLY A 60 0.21 -1.54 -10.64
N PRO A 61 0.26 -2.88 -10.62
CA PRO A 61 1.28 -3.81 -10.09
C PRO A 61 2.63 -3.72 -10.78
N GLY A 62 3.70 -4.00 -10.02
CA GLY A 62 5.03 -4.08 -10.61
C GLY A 62 5.82 -2.76 -10.68
N VAL A 63 5.35 -1.66 -10.06
CA VAL A 63 6.12 -0.41 -9.90
C VAL A 63 6.80 -0.42 -8.54
N PRO A 64 8.11 -0.75 -8.44
CA PRO A 64 8.78 -1.05 -7.18
C PRO A 64 8.86 0.13 -6.22
N SER A 65 9.17 -0.16 -4.97
CA SER A 65 9.03 0.73 -3.80
C SER A 65 9.93 1.98 -3.78
N TYR A 66 10.74 2.24 -4.81
CA TYR A 66 11.62 3.41 -4.83
C TYR A 66 10.88 4.74 -4.60
N TYR A 67 9.73 4.94 -5.24
CA TYR A 67 8.96 6.17 -5.09
C TYR A 67 8.34 6.35 -3.69
N LEU A 68 8.34 5.30 -2.86
CA LEU A 68 7.93 5.35 -1.45
C LEU A 68 9.04 5.84 -0.51
N ASN A 69 10.28 6.04 -1.01
CA ASN A 69 11.42 6.46 -0.19
C ASN A 69 11.17 7.67 0.72
N PRO A 70 10.40 8.72 0.35
CA PRO A 70 10.10 9.81 1.26
C PRO A 70 9.38 9.39 2.56
N MET A 71 8.71 8.23 2.55
CA MET A 71 8.08 7.66 3.75
C MET A 71 9.09 7.09 4.76
N ALA A 72 10.37 6.97 4.39
CA ALA A 72 11.43 6.65 5.34
C ALA A 72 11.52 7.67 6.50
N ALA A 73 11.00 8.88 6.32
CA ALA A 73 10.91 9.88 7.40
C ALA A 73 10.07 9.39 8.60
N LEU A 74 9.14 8.45 8.41
CA LEU A 74 8.36 7.85 9.49
C LEU A 74 9.20 6.91 10.39
N SER A 75 10.43 6.60 9.98
CA SER A 75 11.33 5.70 10.72
C SER A 75 11.97 6.32 11.95
N ASP A 76 11.76 7.61 12.19
CA ASP A 76 12.13 8.28 13.44
C ASP A 76 11.24 7.86 14.62
N GLU A 77 10.06 7.29 14.34
CA GLU A 77 9.10 6.86 15.36
C GLU A 77 8.95 5.34 15.43
N ARG A 78 9.03 4.64 14.31
CA ARG A 78 8.73 3.22 14.19
C ARG A 78 9.51 2.54 13.08
N PRO A 79 9.68 1.21 13.11
CA PRO A 79 10.19 0.50 11.95
C PRO A 79 9.28 0.67 10.73
N VAL A 80 9.87 1.03 9.58
CA VAL A 80 9.20 1.12 8.27
C VAL A 80 9.79 0.05 7.36
N ILE A 81 8.94 -0.77 6.77
CA ILE A 81 9.33 -1.93 5.97
C ILE A 81 8.97 -1.68 4.51
N PHE A 82 9.98 -1.53 3.68
CA PHE A 82 9.87 -1.46 2.24
C PHE A 82 9.97 -2.85 1.64
N ILE A 83 9.18 -3.14 0.63
CA ILE A 83 9.15 -4.40 -0.08
C ILE A 83 9.08 -4.08 -1.58
N ASP A 84 9.91 -4.72 -2.40
CA ASP A 84 9.65 -4.83 -3.83
C ASP A 84 8.95 -6.16 -4.05
N GLN A 85 7.69 -6.14 -4.46
CA GLN A 85 6.92 -7.36 -4.72
C GLN A 85 7.57 -8.17 -5.84
N LEU A 86 7.32 -9.48 -5.89
CA LEU A 86 7.89 -10.37 -6.90
C LEU A 86 7.58 -9.88 -8.31
N GLY A 87 8.56 -9.92 -9.18
CA GLY A 87 8.46 -9.50 -10.57
C GLY A 87 8.99 -8.10 -10.88
N CYS A 88 9.35 -7.28 -9.88
CA CYS A 88 9.85 -5.92 -10.10
C CYS A 88 11.03 -5.53 -9.19
N GLY A 89 11.65 -4.39 -9.50
CA GLY A 89 12.68 -3.78 -8.69
C GLY A 89 13.87 -4.68 -8.43
N ARG A 90 14.22 -4.82 -7.15
CA ARG A 90 15.33 -5.64 -6.64
C ARG A 90 14.93 -7.11 -6.42
N SER A 91 13.63 -7.43 -6.51
CA SER A 91 13.11 -8.80 -6.41
C SER A 91 13.34 -9.59 -7.70
N ASP A 92 13.24 -10.92 -7.59
CA ASP A 92 13.36 -11.79 -8.77
C ASP A 92 12.28 -11.45 -9.80
N ARG A 93 12.67 -11.46 -11.08
CA ARG A 93 11.76 -11.27 -12.20
C ARG A 93 10.98 -12.55 -12.46
N ILE A 94 9.69 -12.41 -12.82
CA ILE A 94 8.83 -13.53 -13.18
C ILE A 94 8.31 -13.39 -14.60
N THR A 95 8.13 -14.52 -15.27
CA THR A 95 7.49 -14.63 -16.58
C THR A 95 6.27 -15.54 -16.56
N ASP A 96 6.16 -16.38 -15.55
CA ASP A 96 5.00 -17.25 -15.32
C ASP A 96 3.82 -16.44 -14.79
N THR A 97 2.81 -16.26 -15.62
CA THR A 97 1.62 -15.48 -15.30
C THR A 97 0.76 -16.08 -14.18
N SER A 98 0.97 -17.36 -13.82
CA SER A 98 0.29 -17.97 -12.67
C SER A 98 0.65 -17.30 -11.34
N PHE A 99 1.80 -16.62 -11.27
CA PHE A 99 2.19 -15.79 -10.12
C PHE A 99 1.64 -14.37 -10.18
N MET A 100 1.10 -13.93 -11.33
CA MET A 100 0.61 -12.57 -11.51
C MET A 100 -0.89 -12.49 -11.20
N THR A 101 -1.25 -12.82 -9.96
CA THR A 101 -2.65 -12.81 -9.47
C THR A 101 -2.73 -12.23 -8.06
N ILE A 102 -3.89 -11.67 -7.70
CA ILE A 102 -4.14 -11.17 -6.33
C ILE A 102 -3.78 -12.24 -5.29
N ASN A 103 -4.25 -13.48 -5.48
CA ASN A 103 -4.01 -14.56 -4.53
C ASN A 103 -2.52 -14.90 -4.37
N SER A 104 -1.75 -14.86 -5.44
CA SER A 104 -0.30 -15.10 -5.39
C SER A 104 0.40 -14.04 -4.56
N TYR A 105 0.08 -12.76 -4.76
CA TYR A 105 0.66 -11.65 -3.98
C TYR A 105 0.18 -11.63 -2.52
N VAL A 106 -1.05 -12.07 -2.24
CA VAL A 106 -1.53 -12.27 -0.86
C VAL A 106 -0.72 -13.35 -0.15
N ASN A 107 -0.43 -14.48 -0.83
CA ASN A 107 0.40 -15.54 -0.29
C ASN A 107 1.86 -15.10 -0.12
N GLU A 108 2.41 -14.37 -1.08
CA GLU A 108 3.74 -13.75 -0.99
C GLU A 108 3.85 -12.87 0.27
N LEU A 109 2.88 -11.97 0.48
CA LEU A 109 2.87 -11.11 1.66
C LEU A 109 2.76 -11.91 2.96
N LYS A 110 2.03 -13.04 2.95
CA LYS A 110 1.98 -13.96 4.11
C LYS A 110 3.32 -14.60 4.40
N GLU A 111 4.02 -15.06 3.37
CA GLU A 111 5.37 -15.64 3.51
C GLU A 111 6.37 -14.60 4.03
N ILE A 112 6.28 -13.35 3.57
CA ILE A 112 7.09 -12.23 4.07
C ILE A 112 6.77 -11.92 5.53
N HIS A 113 5.48 -11.84 5.88
CA HIS A 113 4.99 -11.64 7.24
C HIS A 113 5.61 -12.68 8.20
N ASP A 114 5.54 -13.96 7.82
CA ASP A 114 6.05 -15.07 8.62
C ASP A 114 7.58 -15.02 8.75
N ALA A 115 8.28 -14.76 7.67
CA ALA A 115 9.74 -14.69 7.65
C ALA A 115 10.30 -13.53 8.47
N LEU A 116 9.59 -12.39 8.52
CA LEU A 116 9.96 -11.25 9.35
C LEU A 116 9.48 -11.39 10.81
N GLY A 117 8.62 -12.36 11.10
CA GLY A 117 8.05 -12.61 12.43
C GLY A 117 7.18 -11.45 12.91
N LEU A 118 6.47 -10.80 11.99
CA LEU A 118 5.58 -9.67 12.32
C LEU A 118 4.43 -10.18 13.20
N LYS A 119 4.16 -9.48 14.31
CA LYS A 119 3.06 -9.81 15.23
C LYS A 119 1.94 -8.80 15.10
N ASP A 120 2.28 -7.55 15.35
CA ASP A 120 1.38 -6.40 15.20
C ASP A 120 2.01 -5.43 14.20
N PHE A 121 1.24 -4.97 13.23
CA PHE A 121 1.72 -4.07 12.17
C PHE A 121 0.60 -3.27 11.54
N TYR A 122 0.96 -2.16 10.91
CA TYR A 122 0.09 -1.39 10.02
C TYR A 122 0.42 -1.73 8.58
N LEU A 123 -0.60 -1.77 7.72
CA LEU A 123 -0.42 -1.90 6.27
C LEU A 123 -0.71 -0.56 5.59
N PHE A 124 0.28 -0.05 4.89
CA PHE A 124 0.12 1.00 3.89
C PHE A 124 0.06 0.35 2.51
N GLY A 125 -0.99 0.64 1.76
CA GLY A 125 -1.12 0.22 0.37
C GLY A 125 -1.36 1.42 -0.54
N HIS A 126 -0.51 1.56 -1.55
CA HIS A 126 -0.64 2.60 -2.57
C HIS A 126 -1.18 2.00 -3.87
N SER A 127 -2.24 2.59 -4.47
CA SER A 127 -2.78 2.15 -5.75
C SER A 127 -3.15 0.64 -5.74
N TRP A 128 -2.58 -0.18 -6.60
CA TRP A 128 -2.62 -1.64 -6.53
C TRP A 128 -2.30 -2.17 -5.12
N GLY A 129 -1.33 -1.58 -4.41
CA GLY A 129 -1.01 -1.96 -3.04
C GLY A 129 -2.20 -1.84 -2.08
N SER A 130 -3.20 -0.99 -2.38
CA SER A 130 -4.44 -0.89 -1.62
C SER A 130 -5.35 -2.12 -1.84
N ILE A 131 -5.38 -2.65 -3.07
CA ILE A 131 -6.05 -3.92 -3.37
C ILE A 131 -5.40 -5.03 -2.54
N LEU A 132 -4.07 -5.14 -2.63
CA LEU A 132 -3.30 -6.15 -1.90
C LEU A 132 -3.52 -6.04 -0.39
N ALA A 133 -3.49 -4.85 0.19
CA ALA A 133 -3.72 -4.63 1.62
C ALA A 133 -5.12 -5.08 2.06
N VAL A 134 -6.15 -4.77 1.27
CA VAL A 134 -7.54 -5.15 1.56
C VAL A 134 -7.75 -6.65 1.42
N GLU A 135 -7.22 -7.28 0.37
CA GLU A 135 -7.34 -8.73 0.17
C GLU A 135 -6.56 -9.50 1.23
N TYR A 136 -5.37 -9.02 1.59
CA TYR A 136 -4.59 -9.60 2.68
C TYR A 136 -5.32 -9.49 4.02
N TYR A 137 -5.92 -8.34 4.33
CA TYR A 137 -6.73 -8.16 5.54
C TYR A 137 -7.89 -9.16 5.62
N PHE A 138 -8.58 -9.42 4.51
CA PHE A 138 -9.70 -10.37 4.52
C PHE A 138 -9.28 -11.84 4.61
N THR A 139 -8.04 -12.14 4.24
CA THR A 139 -7.50 -13.50 4.23
C THR A 139 -6.68 -13.79 5.50
N HIS A 140 -5.93 -12.81 5.99
CA HIS A 140 -4.98 -12.91 7.12
C HIS A 140 -5.08 -11.69 8.03
N PRO A 141 -6.19 -11.50 8.78
CA PRO A 141 -6.44 -10.29 9.59
C PRO A 141 -5.54 -10.18 10.83
N GLU A 142 -4.86 -11.28 11.21
CA GLU A 142 -4.11 -11.37 12.45
C GLU A 142 -2.94 -10.37 12.47
N GLY A 143 -2.84 -9.61 13.55
CA GLY A 143 -1.76 -8.64 13.75
C GLY A 143 -1.95 -7.30 13.04
N ILE A 144 -2.88 -7.17 12.10
CA ILE A 144 -3.15 -5.89 11.42
C ILE A 144 -3.88 -4.95 12.38
N LYS A 145 -3.24 -3.82 12.74
CA LYS A 145 -3.77 -2.82 13.66
C LYS A 145 -4.49 -1.67 12.97
N GLY A 146 -4.23 -1.46 11.70
CA GLY A 146 -4.86 -0.44 10.88
C GLY A 146 -4.42 -0.53 9.43
N LEU A 147 -5.22 0.07 8.56
CA LEU A 147 -4.98 0.16 7.13
C LEU A 147 -4.80 1.62 6.73
N ILE A 148 -3.83 1.89 5.86
CA ILE A 148 -3.63 3.19 5.22
C ILE A 148 -3.67 2.95 3.72
N LEU A 149 -4.73 3.44 3.06
CA LEU A 149 -5.03 3.18 1.66
C LEU A 149 -4.88 4.49 0.88
N CYS A 150 -3.79 4.61 0.15
CA CYS A 150 -3.38 5.82 -0.57
C CYS A 150 -3.62 5.66 -2.08
N GLY A 151 -4.33 6.61 -2.71
CA GLY A 151 -4.73 6.50 -4.11
C GLY A 151 -5.46 5.17 -4.40
N PRO A 152 -6.51 4.81 -3.63
CA PRO A 152 -7.00 3.43 -3.61
C PRO A 152 -7.73 3.03 -4.90
N ALA A 153 -7.37 1.86 -5.46
CA ALA A 153 -7.96 1.27 -6.67
C ALA A 153 -8.93 0.13 -6.33
N LEU A 154 -9.87 0.33 -5.39
CA LEU A 154 -10.71 -0.74 -4.82
C LEU A 154 -11.93 -1.13 -5.68
N ASP A 155 -12.14 -0.45 -6.79
CA ASP A 155 -13.14 -0.75 -7.81
C ASP A 155 -12.58 -0.25 -9.15
N VAL A 156 -12.21 -1.17 -10.03
CA VAL A 156 -11.57 -0.83 -11.31
C VAL A 156 -12.53 -0.14 -12.27
N HIS A 157 -13.84 -0.44 -12.20
CA HIS A 157 -14.83 0.32 -12.99
C HIS A 157 -14.88 1.79 -12.57
N ARG A 158 -14.85 2.06 -11.25
CA ARG A 158 -14.81 3.43 -10.74
C ARG A 158 -13.51 4.14 -11.09
N TRP A 159 -12.38 3.42 -11.09
CA TRP A 159 -11.11 3.95 -11.55
C TRP A 159 -11.20 4.40 -13.02
N SER A 160 -11.79 3.58 -13.89
CA SER A 160 -12.04 3.93 -15.29
C SER A 160 -12.97 5.15 -15.43
N GLU A 161 -14.02 5.27 -14.63
CA GLU A 161 -14.92 6.45 -14.62
C GLU A 161 -14.17 7.73 -14.18
N ASP A 162 -13.23 7.60 -13.22
CA ASP A 162 -12.37 8.71 -12.81
C ASP A 162 -11.41 9.10 -13.94
N ALA A 163 -10.77 8.12 -14.61
CA ALA A 163 -9.91 8.33 -15.76
C ALA A 163 -10.66 9.03 -16.91
N ASP A 164 -11.85 8.56 -17.27
CA ASP A 164 -12.71 9.21 -18.28
C ASP A 164 -12.99 10.67 -17.93
N THR A 165 -13.28 10.96 -16.67
CA THR A 165 -13.53 12.33 -16.19
C THR A 165 -12.29 13.22 -16.32
N LEU A 166 -11.11 12.67 -16.01
CA LEU A 166 -9.84 13.38 -16.08
C LEU A 166 -9.42 13.60 -17.55
N ILE A 167 -9.62 12.60 -18.41
CA ILE A 167 -9.38 12.68 -19.86
C ILE A 167 -10.29 13.75 -20.48
N ALA A 168 -11.58 13.79 -20.12
CA ALA A 168 -12.52 14.80 -20.62
C ALA A 168 -12.14 16.24 -20.24
N ALA A 169 -11.30 16.43 -19.21
CA ALA A 169 -10.77 17.73 -18.83
C ALA A 169 -9.50 18.13 -19.59
N LEU A 170 -8.93 17.24 -20.41
CA LEU A 170 -7.76 17.54 -21.25
C LEU A 170 -8.14 18.32 -22.52
N PRO A 171 -7.16 18.96 -23.21
CA PRO A 171 -7.41 19.56 -24.52
C PRO A 171 -7.97 18.55 -25.52
N ASP A 172 -8.91 18.97 -26.37
CA ASP A 172 -9.59 18.13 -27.38
C ASP A 172 -8.59 17.34 -28.25
N SER A 173 -7.46 17.96 -28.61
CA SER A 173 -6.40 17.30 -29.40
C SER A 173 -5.78 16.11 -28.68
N ILE A 174 -5.63 16.18 -27.36
CA ILE A 174 -5.11 15.08 -26.53
C ILE A 174 -6.16 13.98 -26.42
N GLN A 175 -7.41 14.34 -26.12
CA GLN A 175 -8.54 13.38 -26.05
C GLN A 175 -8.66 12.59 -27.35
N MET A 176 -8.57 13.27 -28.50
CA MET A 176 -8.66 12.64 -29.83
C MET A 176 -7.55 11.61 -30.07
N VAL A 177 -6.32 11.89 -29.62
CA VAL A 177 -5.20 10.97 -29.73
C VAL A 177 -5.44 9.73 -28.86
N ILE A 178 -5.85 9.90 -27.59
CA ILE A 178 -6.18 8.80 -26.68
C ILE A 178 -7.21 7.87 -27.33
N HIS A 179 -8.38 8.40 -27.69
CA HIS A 179 -9.47 7.62 -28.29
C HIS A 179 -9.09 6.93 -29.60
N THR A 180 -8.24 7.56 -30.41
CA THR A 180 -7.78 6.94 -31.65
C THR A 180 -6.88 5.74 -31.38
N ILE A 181 -5.96 5.87 -30.41
CA ILE A 181 -5.01 4.81 -30.04
C ILE A 181 -5.75 3.65 -29.37
N GLU A 182 -6.64 3.93 -28.42
CA GLU A 182 -7.47 2.90 -27.77
C GLU A 182 -8.31 2.11 -28.78
N LYS A 183 -8.95 2.81 -29.73
CA LYS A 183 -9.71 2.19 -30.81
C LYS A 183 -8.86 1.28 -31.71
N ASN A 184 -7.61 1.66 -31.96
CA ASN A 184 -6.70 0.94 -32.86
C ASN A 184 -5.80 -0.07 -32.14
N GLY A 185 -5.71 -0.01 -30.79
CA GLY A 185 -4.81 -0.85 -29.99
C GLY A 185 -3.32 -0.57 -30.23
N THR A 186 -2.95 0.68 -30.58
CA THR A 186 -1.56 1.08 -30.93
C THR A 186 -0.84 1.72 -29.75
N TYR A 187 -0.82 1.03 -28.61
CA TYR A 187 -0.30 1.54 -27.33
C TYR A 187 1.23 1.73 -27.27
N ASP A 188 1.98 1.20 -28.22
CA ASP A 188 3.42 1.35 -28.36
C ASP A 188 3.85 2.55 -29.22
N SER A 189 2.86 3.36 -29.67
CA SER A 189 3.16 4.51 -30.54
C SER A 189 3.82 5.67 -29.77
N PRO A 190 4.71 6.47 -30.42
CA PRO A 190 5.28 7.67 -29.81
C PRO A 190 4.24 8.70 -29.38
N GLU A 191 3.12 8.77 -30.09
CA GLU A 191 2.00 9.66 -29.78
C GLU A 191 1.35 9.26 -28.47
N TYR A 192 1.21 7.95 -28.20
CA TYR A 192 0.67 7.48 -26.92
C TYR A 192 1.59 7.83 -25.75
N GLN A 193 2.91 7.65 -25.92
CA GLN A 193 3.89 8.05 -24.91
C GLN A 193 3.78 9.54 -24.57
N GLN A 194 3.66 10.40 -25.57
CA GLN A 194 3.50 11.85 -25.33
C GLN A 194 2.22 12.19 -24.55
N VAL A 195 1.13 11.48 -24.84
CA VAL A 195 -0.13 11.68 -24.15
C VAL A 195 -0.07 11.17 -22.72
N MET A 196 0.54 10.00 -22.49
CA MET A 196 0.79 9.48 -21.14
C MET A 196 1.65 10.44 -20.32
N ASP A 197 2.75 10.94 -20.90
CA ASP A 197 3.60 11.94 -20.25
C ASP A 197 2.82 13.20 -19.85
N TYR A 198 1.89 13.65 -20.70
CA TYR A 198 1.06 14.80 -20.41
C TYR A 198 0.09 14.52 -19.27
N TYR A 199 -0.60 13.38 -19.31
CA TYR A 199 -1.54 12.94 -18.28
C TYR A 199 -0.82 12.73 -16.93
N TYR A 200 0.31 12.05 -16.91
CA TYR A 200 1.07 11.75 -15.71
C TYR A 200 1.62 13.00 -15.01
N LYS A 201 2.00 14.04 -15.76
CA LYS A 201 2.39 15.34 -15.18
C LYS A 201 1.25 16.08 -14.49
N LEU A 202 0.02 15.78 -14.84
CA LEU A 202 -1.16 16.41 -14.23
C LEU A 202 -1.67 15.62 -13.03
N TYR A 203 -1.68 14.29 -13.12
CA TYR A 203 -2.44 13.44 -12.22
C TYR A 203 -1.60 12.39 -11.47
N LEU A 204 -0.50 11.90 -12.06
CA LEU A 204 0.37 10.92 -11.40
C LEU A 204 1.37 11.60 -10.47
N ALA A 205 2.27 12.44 -11.00
CA ALA A 205 3.29 13.17 -10.22
C ALA A 205 3.50 14.58 -10.79
N ARG A 206 3.07 15.56 -10.03
CA ARG A 206 2.97 16.97 -10.46
C ARG A 206 4.27 17.75 -10.33
N LYS A 207 5.10 17.38 -9.34
CA LYS A 207 6.39 18.03 -9.11
C LYS A 207 7.36 17.69 -10.22
N GLN A 208 7.87 18.71 -10.90
CA GLN A 208 8.79 18.54 -12.02
C GLN A 208 10.15 19.21 -11.74
N PRO A 209 11.28 18.66 -12.25
CA PRO A 209 11.36 17.33 -12.87
C PRO A 209 11.04 16.22 -11.87
N TRP A 210 10.71 15.04 -12.36
CA TRP A 210 10.53 13.89 -11.49
C TRP A 210 11.80 13.60 -10.68
N SER A 211 11.62 13.05 -9.49
CA SER A 211 12.73 12.69 -8.62
C SER A 211 13.44 11.43 -9.14
N ALA A 212 14.71 11.27 -8.74
CA ALA A 212 15.45 10.04 -9.04
C ALA A 212 14.76 8.78 -8.48
N ASP A 213 13.92 8.90 -7.46
CA ASP A 213 13.11 7.80 -6.92
C ASP A 213 12.02 7.37 -7.90
N ILE A 214 11.32 8.32 -8.52
CA ILE A 214 10.31 8.04 -9.56
C ILE A 214 11.00 7.43 -10.78
N ASP A 215 12.10 8.03 -11.27
CA ASP A 215 12.85 7.51 -12.42
C ASP A 215 13.34 6.08 -12.16
N SER A 216 13.81 5.80 -10.94
CA SER A 216 14.23 4.45 -10.56
C SER A 216 13.07 3.46 -10.52
N ALA A 217 11.90 3.88 -10.03
CA ALA A 217 10.71 3.04 -9.99
C ALA A 217 10.26 2.64 -11.40
N PHE A 218 10.19 3.58 -12.32
CA PHE A 218 9.80 3.28 -13.71
C PHE A 218 10.87 2.48 -14.46
N SER A 219 12.17 2.79 -14.30
CA SER A 219 13.25 2.04 -14.94
C SER A 219 13.39 0.61 -14.45
N GLN A 220 12.93 0.31 -13.25
CA GLN A 220 12.96 -1.02 -12.63
C GLN A 220 11.57 -1.68 -12.58
N MET A 221 10.60 -1.14 -13.29
CA MET A 221 9.24 -1.69 -13.36
C MET A 221 9.24 -3.13 -13.85
N GLY A 222 8.33 -3.92 -13.35
CA GLY A 222 7.99 -5.25 -13.84
C GLY A 222 6.98 -5.16 -14.97
N GLU A 223 7.43 -4.77 -16.17
CA GLU A 223 6.56 -4.50 -17.31
C GLU A 223 5.61 -5.67 -17.62
N ASN A 224 6.11 -6.91 -17.57
CA ASN A 224 5.27 -8.10 -17.77
C ASN A 224 4.15 -8.22 -16.73
N VAL A 225 4.44 -7.86 -15.47
CA VAL A 225 3.46 -7.88 -14.39
C VAL A 225 2.42 -6.79 -14.62
N TYR A 226 2.89 -5.57 -14.92
CA TYR A 226 2.03 -4.42 -15.16
C TYR A 226 1.07 -4.68 -16.31
N LEU A 227 1.59 -5.04 -17.50
CA LEU A 227 0.77 -5.32 -18.68
C LEU A 227 -0.22 -6.47 -18.48
N HIS A 228 0.17 -7.52 -17.73
CA HIS A 228 -0.70 -8.68 -17.49
C HIS A 228 -1.82 -8.39 -16.51
N MET A 229 -1.53 -7.63 -15.46
CA MET A 229 -2.50 -7.41 -14.38
C MET A 229 -3.32 -6.14 -14.57
N ASP A 230 -2.72 -5.05 -15.00
CA ASP A 230 -3.34 -3.75 -15.17
C ASP A 230 -3.68 -3.45 -16.63
N GLY A 231 -2.69 -3.17 -17.43
CA GLY A 231 -2.87 -2.84 -18.85
C GLY A 231 -1.75 -1.96 -19.38
N PRO A 232 -1.95 -1.33 -20.55
CA PRO A 232 -0.92 -0.50 -21.17
C PRO A 232 -0.70 0.85 -20.49
N SER A 233 -1.64 1.33 -19.63
CA SER A 233 -1.52 2.59 -18.90
C SER A 233 -2.51 2.65 -17.72
N GLU A 234 -2.35 3.64 -16.84
CA GLU A 234 -3.23 3.92 -15.70
C GLU A 234 -4.70 4.24 -16.10
N PHE A 235 -4.95 4.57 -17.35
CA PHE A 235 -6.30 4.87 -17.84
C PHE A 235 -6.82 3.86 -18.88
N THR A 236 -6.04 2.84 -19.27
CA THR A 236 -6.46 1.77 -20.21
C THR A 236 -6.29 0.41 -19.55
N LEU A 237 -7.28 0.01 -18.76
CA LEU A 237 -7.25 -1.17 -17.91
C LEU A 237 -7.78 -2.41 -18.65
N THR A 238 -6.88 -3.25 -19.14
CA THR A 238 -7.22 -4.45 -19.93
C THR A 238 -6.73 -5.74 -19.30
N GLY A 239 -5.97 -5.64 -18.21
CA GLY A 239 -5.38 -6.77 -17.51
C GLY A 239 -6.39 -7.63 -16.74
N ASN A 240 -5.87 -8.57 -15.96
CA ASN A 240 -6.72 -9.48 -15.19
C ASN A 240 -7.40 -8.83 -13.97
N LEU A 241 -7.03 -7.59 -13.62
CA LEU A 241 -7.68 -6.78 -12.58
C LEU A 241 -8.91 -6.03 -13.07
N LYS A 242 -9.20 -5.99 -14.38
CA LYS A 242 -10.24 -5.16 -15.01
C LYS A 242 -11.65 -5.26 -14.39
N ASP A 243 -11.98 -6.39 -13.79
CA ASP A 243 -13.29 -6.64 -13.17
C ASP A 243 -13.22 -6.63 -11.63
N TYR A 244 -12.08 -6.22 -11.04
CA TYR A 244 -11.92 -6.21 -9.59
C TYR A 244 -12.81 -5.15 -8.93
N ASN A 245 -13.52 -5.58 -7.87
CA ASN A 245 -14.35 -4.71 -7.05
C ASN A 245 -14.45 -5.25 -5.62
N ALA A 246 -13.96 -4.48 -4.65
CA ALA A 246 -14.02 -4.79 -3.23
C ALA A 246 -15.17 -4.08 -2.49
N THR A 247 -15.90 -3.17 -3.13
CA THR A 247 -16.84 -2.25 -2.44
C THR A 247 -17.88 -2.99 -1.60
N GLY A 248 -18.37 -4.14 -2.08
CA GLY A 248 -19.36 -4.95 -1.36
C GLY A 248 -18.90 -5.58 -0.05
N LYS A 249 -17.59 -5.55 0.23
CA LYS A 249 -17.00 -6.13 1.47
C LYS A 249 -16.31 -5.12 2.38
N LEU A 250 -16.10 -3.87 1.95
CA LEU A 250 -15.38 -2.85 2.72
C LEU A 250 -16.02 -2.57 4.09
N ASN A 251 -17.33 -2.67 4.23
CA ASN A 251 -18.04 -2.52 5.50
C ASN A 251 -17.68 -3.58 6.55
N ARG A 252 -16.96 -4.61 6.16
CA ARG A 252 -16.47 -5.68 7.05
C ARG A 252 -15.09 -5.38 7.65
N ILE A 253 -14.42 -4.32 7.20
CA ILE A 253 -13.16 -3.86 7.81
C ILE A 253 -13.48 -3.35 9.21
N LYS A 254 -12.81 -3.91 10.23
CA LYS A 254 -13.03 -3.61 11.65
C LYS A 254 -11.92 -2.81 12.29
N VAL A 255 -10.72 -2.84 11.70
CA VAL A 255 -9.59 -2.02 12.14
C VAL A 255 -9.77 -0.58 11.67
N PRO A 256 -9.17 0.41 12.37
CA PRO A 256 -9.12 1.77 11.88
C PRO A 256 -8.51 1.84 10.47
N ALA A 257 -9.04 2.71 9.62
CA ALA A 257 -8.56 2.88 8.26
C ALA A 257 -8.41 4.37 7.90
N LEU A 258 -7.29 4.72 7.30
CA LEU A 258 -7.07 6.02 6.66
C LEU A 258 -7.16 5.84 5.15
N PHE A 259 -8.09 6.56 4.53
CA PHE A 259 -8.14 6.71 3.08
C PHE A 259 -7.49 8.03 2.70
N MET A 260 -6.50 8.00 1.83
CA MET A 260 -5.79 9.20 1.42
C MET A 260 -5.51 9.22 -0.08
N GLY A 261 -5.24 10.39 -0.61
CA GLY A 261 -4.88 10.62 -2.01
C GLY A 261 -4.55 12.07 -2.26
N GLY A 262 -3.96 12.37 -3.40
CA GLY A 262 -3.65 13.73 -3.80
C GLY A 262 -4.89 14.54 -4.18
N GLN A 263 -4.78 15.85 -4.12
CA GLN A 263 -5.84 16.78 -4.59
C GLN A 263 -6.16 16.59 -6.08
N TYR A 264 -5.17 16.20 -6.86
CA TYR A 264 -5.23 15.98 -8.30
C TYR A 264 -4.96 14.52 -8.68
N ASP A 265 -5.26 13.59 -7.78
CA ASP A 265 -5.02 12.16 -7.92
C ASP A 265 -5.87 11.54 -9.05
N GLU A 266 -5.35 10.51 -9.67
CA GLU A 266 -6.06 9.61 -10.59
C GLU A 266 -7.24 8.93 -9.88
N ALA A 267 -7.05 8.45 -8.65
CA ALA A 267 -8.13 8.12 -7.72
C ALA A 267 -8.72 9.43 -7.15
N ARG A 268 -9.64 10.05 -7.87
CA ARG A 268 -10.16 11.40 -7.55
C ARG A 268 -10.57 11.51 -6.08
N PRO A 269 -10.42 12.71 -5.45
CA PRO A 269 -10.83 12.92 -4.06
C PRO A 269 -12.27 12.47 -3.74
N SER A 270 -13.17 12.53 -4.72
CA SER A 270 -14.53 12.00 -4.59
C SER A 270 -14.57 10.49 -4.40
N THR A 271 -13.73 9.75 -5.11
CA THR A 271 -13.58 8.31 -5.03
C THR A 271 -12.91 7.88 -3.72
N VAL A 272 -11.87 8.58 -3.28
CA VAL A 272 -11.26 8.36 -1.96
C VAL A 272 -12.30 8.51 -0.84
N ARG A 273 -13.12 9.59 -0.87
CA ARG A 273 -14.21 9.81 0.10
C ARG A 273 -15.31 8.76 0.01
N TYR A 274 -15.61 8.30 -1.19
CA TYR A 274 -16.60 7.25 -1.40
C TYR A 274 -16.19 5.94 -0.72
N TYR A 275 -14.96 5.48 -0.93
CA TYR A 275 -14.47 4.26 -0.25
C TYR A 275 -14.43 4.41 1.26
N ALA A 276 -13.97 5.56 1.76
CA ALA A 276 -13.99 5.83 3.19
C ALA A 276 -15.42 5.73 3.77
N GLY A 277 -16.43 6.26 3.07
CA GLY A 277 -17.82 6.16 3.47
C GLY A 277 -18.36 4.72 3.58
N LEU A 278 -17.69 3.74 2.97
CA LEU A 278 -18.05 2.33 3.06
C LEU A 278 -17.40 1.61 4.26
N VAL A 279 -16.41 2.21 4.93
CA VAL A 279 -15.69 1.62 6.07
C VAL A 279 -16.11 2.30 7.36
N PRO A 280 -16.68 1.58 8.35
CA PRO A 280 -17.28 2.19 9.55
C PRO A 280 -16.33 3.02 10.40
N ASN A 281 -15.05 2.64 10.49
CA ASN A 281 -14.03 3.30 11.31
C ASN A 281 -12.93 3.85 10.41
N SER A 282 -13.25 4.86 9.62
CA SER A 282 -12.34 5.43 8.64
C SER A 282 -12.19 6.94 8.77
N GLU A 283 -11.03 7.44 8.36
CA GLU A 283 -10.69 8.84 8.19
C GLU A 283 -10.29 9.12 6.75
N VAL A 284 -10.32 10.39 6.34
CA VAL A 284 -9.92 10.84 5.00
C VAL A 284 -8.88 11.93 5.10
N ALA A 285 -7.80 11.81 4.33
CA ALA A 285 -6.80 12.86 4.14
C ALA A 285 -6.60 13.12 2.63
N ILE A 286 -6.90 14.33 2.18
CA ILE A 286 -6.59 14.78 0.81
C ILE A 286 -5.35 15.66 0.86
N ILE A 287 -4.29 15.23 0.21
CA ILE A 287 -2.99 15.88 0.24
C ILE A 287 -2.99 17.05 -0.77
N PRO A 288 -2.77 18.28 -0.31
CA PRO A 288 -2.81 19.45 -1.18
C PRO A 288 -1.67 19.43 -2.19
N GLU A 289 -1.92 20.01 -3.39
CA GLU A 289 -0.98 20.18 -4.50
C GLU A 289 -0.31 18.88 -5.01
N ALA A 290 -0.88 17.72 -4.68
CA ALA A 290 -0.34 16.42 -5.02
C ALA A 290 -1.22 15.68 -6.04
N GLY A 291 -0.58 14.87 -6.90
CA GLY A 291 -1.19 13.84 -7.72
C GLY A 291 -1.22 12.49 -6.99
N HIS A 292 -1.23 11.42 -7.77
CA HIS A 292 -1.29 10.03 -7.30
C HIS A 292 -0.08 9.67 -6.41
N LEU A 293 1.13 10.07 -6.82
CA LEU A 293 2.34 9.89 -6.01
C LEU A 293 2.47 10.99 -4.96
N CYS A 294 1.48 11.14 -4.08
CA CYS A 294 1.42 12.23 -3.12
C CYS A 294 2.63 12.28 -2.17
N MET A 295 3.28 11.15 -1.89
CA MET A 295 4.51 11.07 -1.10
C MET A 295 5.72 11.71 -1.81
N GLN A 296 5.67 11.87 -3.13
CA GLN A 296 6.70 12.53 -3.92
C GLN A 296 6.39 14.03 -4.12
N ASP A 297 5.13 14.35 -4.36
CA ASP A 297 4.70 15.71 -4.60
C ASP A 297 4.69 16.55 -3.32
N ASN A 298 4.17 16.01 -2.23
CA ASN A 298 4.06 16.68 -0.93
C ASN A 298 4.35 15.71 0.23
N PRO A 299 5.64 15.33 0.41
CA PRO A 299 6.05 14.33 1.41
C PRO A 299 5.71 14.73 2.84
N ASP A 300 5.83 16.02 3.19
CA ASP A 300 5.56 16.50 4.55
C ASP A 300 4.08 16.33 4.90
N SER A 301 3.17 16.78 4.04
CA SER A 301 1.73 16.63 4.27
C SER A 301 1.32 15.15 4.27
N THR A 302 1.92 14.33 3.42
CA THR A 302 1.66 12.88 3.35
C THR A 302 2.08 12.19 4.65
N ASN A 303 3.32 12.41 5.09
CA ASN A 303 3.83 11.81 6.32
C ASN A 303 3.09 12.32 7.57
N ASN A 304 2.76 13.60 7.64
CA ASN A 304 1.99 14.17 8.75
C ASN A 304 0.58 13.57 8.85
N ALA A 305 -0.12 13.39 7.72
CA ALA A 305 -1.44 12.74 7.73
C ALA A 305 -1.37 11.30 8.28
N ILE A 306 -0.31 10.56 7.94
CA ILE A 306 -0.07 9.21 8.46
C ILE A 306 0.24 9.26 9.97
N ARG A 307 1.13 10.16 10.43
CA ARG A 307 1.45 10.33 11.86
C ARG A 307 0.21 10.65 12.68
N ASP A 308 -0.56 11.65 12.24
CA ASP A 308 -1.78 12.09 12.93
C ASP A 308 -2.78 10.94 13.09
N PHE A 309 -2.95 10.11 12.07
CA PHE A 309 -3.79 8.92 12.11
C PHE A 309 -3.25 7.88 13.10
N LEU A 310 -1.96 7.52 12.97
CA LEU A 310 -1.34 6.53 13.84
C LEU A 310 -1.33 6.96 15.31
N ASP A 311 -1.04 8.22 15.59
CA ASP A 311 -1.07 8.77 16.95
C ASP A 311 -2.47 8.74 17.60
N LYS A 312 -3.54 8.83 16.80
CA LYS A 312 -4.91 8.71 17.31
C LYS A 312 -5.25 7.28 17.70
N ILE A 313 -4.84 6.31 16.91
CA ILE A 313 -5.21 4.90 17.14
C ILE A 313 -4.28 4.17 18.10
N GLU A 314 -3.15 4.76 18.46
CA GLU A 314 -2.20 4.23 19.46
C GLU A 314 -2.46 4.75 20.89
N LYS A 315 -3.39 5.69 21.06
CA LYS A 315 -3.83 6.21 22.37
C LYS A 315 -4.82 5.26 23.03
#